data_a5a6d8868cbb1ad6eb474330785bb4a1
#
_entry.id   a5a6d8868cbb1ad6eb474330785bb4a1
#
_cell.length_a   1.000
_cell.length_b   1.000
_cell.length_c   1.000
_cell.angle_alpha   90.00
_cell.angle_beta   90.00
_cell.angle_gamma   90.00
#
_symmetry.space_group_name_H-M   'P 1'
#
loop_
_entity.id
_entity.type
_entity.pdbx_description
1 polymer ?
#
loop_
_entity_poly.entity_id
_entity_poly.type
_entity_poly.pdbx_seq_one_letter_code
_entity_poly.pdbx_strand_id
1 'polypeptide(L)'
;MTRLLTGVCAFALLTATPAIAQNAEISPNGSRASIEGPAQYFTGSVIIDPLFGANERLQATGANVTFAPGARSAWHTHPAGQMMIVTSGTGWVQEEGGEKREIKPGDVIWTPPGVKHWHGATATNSMAHMVITNMLDGENVKWMKKVSDEQYRD
;
A
#
# COMPACT_ATOMS: atom_id res chain seq x y z
N MET A 1 73.68 18.55 31.80
CA MET A 1 72.95 18.84 30.55
C MET A 1 71.59 18.11 30.62
N THR A 2 70.54 18.79 31.07
CA THR A 2 69.21 18.23 31.30
C THR A 2 68.32 18.71 30.15
N ARG A 3 67.83 17.74 29.33
CA ARG A 3 66.89 18.03 28.24
C ARG A 3 65.49 17.94 28.76
N LEU A 4 64.73 19.04 28.74
CA LEU A 4 63.29 19.08 28.94
C LEU A 4 62.61 18.58 27.66
N LEU A 5 61.81 17.51 27.78
CA LEU A 5 60.86 17.15 26.76
C LEU A 5 59.47 17.83 27.00
N THR A 6 59.13 18.74 26.12
CA THR A 6 57.82 19.38 26.09
C THR A 6 56.87 18.49 25.33
N GLY A 7 55.96 17.83 26.06
CA GLY A 7 54.85 17.06 25.46
C GLY A 7 53.73 17.99 25.00
N VAL A 8 53.40 17.97 23.70
CA VAL A 8 52.23 18.66 23.13
C VAL A 8 51.03 17.73 23.25
N CYS A 9 50.08 18.05 24.15
CA CYS A 9 48.79 17.40 24.19
C CYS A 9 47.88 17.97 23.08
N ALA A 10 47.65 17.21 22.05
CA ALA A 10 46.65 17.53 21.04
C ALA A 10 45.24 17.23 21.58
N PHE A 11 44.48 18.28 21.87
CA PHE A 11 43.06 18.17 22.18
C PHE A 11 42.29 17.97 20.88
N ALA A 12 41.71 16.76 20.65
CA ALA A 12 40.76 16.52 19.58
C ALA A 12 39.41 17.13 19.99
N LEU A 13 39.01 18.21 19.31
CA LEU A 13 37.63 18.71 19.40
C LEU A 13 36.68 17.73 18.69
N LEU A 14 35.90 16.96 19.44
CA LEU A 14 34.75 16.25 18.91
C LEU A 14 33.66 17.28 18.61
N THR A 15 33.44 17.58 17.34
CA THR A 15 32.29 18.34 16.88
C THR A 15 31.05 17.41 16.89
N ALA A 16 30.19 17.57 17.90
CA ALA A 16 28.89 16.94 17.91
C ALA A 16 28.02 17.61 16.84
N THR A 17 27.70 16.88 15.77
CA THR A 17 26.65 17.28 14.80
C THR A 17 25.30 17.31 15.52
N PRO A 18 24.54 18.43 15.44
CA PRO A 18 23.22 18.47 16.05
C PRO A 18 22.32 17.41 15.37
N ALA A 19 21.77 16.50 16.17
CA ALA A 19 20.73 15.60 15.71
C ALA A 19 19.49 16.46 15.41
N ILE A 20 19.12 16.61 14.14
CA ILE A 20 17.86 17.25 13.75
C ILE A 20 16.74 16.31 14.20
N ALA A 21 16.00 16.72 15.23
CA ALA A 21 14.79 16.01 15.65
C ALA A 21 13.78 16.01 14.51
N GLN A 22 13.34 14.82 14.10
CA GLN A 22 12.31 14.68 13.07
C GLN A 22 10.94 14.79 13.72
N ASN A 23 10.12 15.70 13.22
CA ASN A 23 8.75 15.85 13.65
C ASN A 23 7.83 14.84 12.93
N ALA A 24 6.71 14.47 13.58
CA ALA A 24 5.66 13.70 12.93
C ALA A 24 5.06 14.53 11.79
N GLU A 25 4.89 13.88 10.64
CA GLU A 25 4.22 14.47 9.47
C GLU A 25 2.75 14.07 9.49
N ILE A 26 1.86 15.06 9.43
CA ILE A 26 0.41 14.86 9.31
C ILE A 26 0.03 15.13 7.86
N SER A 27 -0.52 14.10 7.19
CA SER A 27 -1.15 14.22 5.87
C SER A 27 -2.66 14.33 6.06
N PRO A 28 -3.23 15.55 5.96
CA PRO A 28 -4.65 15.76 6.24
C PRO A 28 -5.55 14.93 5.31
N ASN A 29 -6.66 14.43 5.84
CA ASN A 29 -7.67 13.78 5.01
C ASN A 29 -8.19 14.75 3.93
N GLY A 30 -8.38 14.27 2.69
CA GLY A 30 -8.81 15.10 1.57
C GLY A 30 -7.75 16.04 1.00
N SER A 31 -6.50 15.99 1.48
CA SER A 31 -5.40 16.78 0.90
C SER A 31 -4.94 16.29 -0.47
N ARG A 32 -5.37 15.11 -0.89
CA ARG A 32 -5.12 14.52 -2.21
C ARG A 32 -6.43 14.30 -2.94
N ALA A 33 -6.45 14.60 -4.25
CA ALA A 33 -7.64 14.40 -5.06
C ALA A 33 -7.98 12.91 -5.17
N SER A 34 -9.27 12.59 -5.09
CA SER A 34 -9.78 11.26 -5.43
C SER A 34 -9.53 10.96 -6.91
N ILE A 35 -9.30 9.71 -7.23
CA ILE A 35 -9.03 9.21 -8.57
C ILE A 35 -10.11 8.18 -8.91
N GLU A 36 -10.72 8.31 -10.09
CA GLU A 36 -11.55 7.25 -10.64
C GLU A 36 -10.64 6.08 -11.07
N GLY A 37 -11.00 4.87 -10.66
CA GLY A 37 -10.23 3.67 -11.00
C GLY A 37 -10.16 3.49 -12.52
N PRO A 38 -8.94 3.44 -13.13
CA PRO A 38 -8.81 3.35 -14.57
C PRO A 38 -9.53 2.12 -15.15
N ALA A 39 -10.36 2.34 -16.17
CA ALA A 39 -11.17 1.28 -16.78
C ALA A 39 -10.35 0.11 -17.34
N GLN A 40 -9.06 0.27 -17.59
CA GLN A 40 -8.17 -0.83 -17.98
C GLN A 40 -7.88 -1.81 -16.83
N TYR A 41 -7.93 -1.36 -15.57
CA TYR A 41 -7.60 -2.14 -14.38
C TYR A 41 -8.80 -2.49 -13.51
N PHE A 42 -9.94 -1.85 -13.74
CA PHE A 42 -11.16 -2.07 -12.97
C PHE A 42 -12.36 -2.34 -13.88
N THR A 43 -13.29 -3.12 -13.38
CA THR A 43 -14.63 -3.31 -13.95
C THR A 43 -15.62 -2.66 -13.00
N GLY A 44 -16.58 -1.88 -13.52
CA GLY A 44 -17.50 -1.09 -12.69
C GLY A 44 -16.86 0.18 -12.14
N SER A 45 -17.61 0.88 -11.27
CA SER A 45 -17.15 2.15 -10.69
C SER A 45 -16.32 1.92 -9.43
N VAL A 46 -15.11 2.48 -9.42
CA VAL A 46 -14.16 2.40 -8.29
C VAL A 46 -13.61 3.79 -8.03
N ILE A 47 -13.59 4.22 -6.77
CA ILE A 47 -12.95 5.46 -6.33
C ILE A 47 -11.75 5.12 -5.48
N ILE A 48 -10.64 5.77 -5.75
CA ILE A 48 -9.36 5.61 -5.04
C ILE A 48 -9.01 6.94 -4.40
N ASP A 49 -8.91 6.95 -3.08
CA ASP A 49 -8.50 8.11 -2.29
C ASP A 49 -7.09 7.88 -1.76
N PRO A 50 -6.04 8.50 -2.36
CA PRO A 50 -4.67 8.31 -1.90
C PRO A 50 -4.48 8.84 -0.48
N LEU A 51 -3.84 8.06 0.40
CA LEU A 51 -3.53 8.43 1.78
C LEU A 51 -2.10 8.95 1.91
N PHE A 52 -1.15 8.22 1.35
CA PHE A 52 0.27 8.60 1.34
C PHE A 52 0.99 7.93 0.16
N GLY A 53 2.09 8.54 -0.26
CA GLY A 53 3.02 7.98 -1.25
C GLY A 53 4.28 7.43 -0.61
N ALA A 54 5.02 6.62 -1.36
CA ALA A 54 6.34 6.16 -0.96
C ALA A 54 7.35 7.32 -0.94
N ASN A 55 8.32 7.21 -0.05
CA ASN A 55 9.47 8.11 0.03
C ASN A 55 10.73 7.32 0.43
N GLU A 56 11.86 7.99 0.60
CA GLU A 56 13.15 7.34 0.91
C GLU A 56 13.12 6.48 2.19
N ARG A 57 12.24 6.78 3.15
CA ARG A 57 12.13 6.10 4.44
C ARG A 57 10.95 5.15 4.53
N LEU A 58 9.90 5.42 3.76
CA LEU A 58 8.68 4.62 3.72
C LEU A 58 8.49 4.06 2.31
N GLN A 59 8.93 2.83 2.11
CA GLN A 59 8.78 2.11 0.83
C GLN A 59 7.41 1.44 0.75
N ALA A 60 6.35 2.23 0.90
CA ALA A 60 4.97 1.79 0.79
C ALA A 60 4.06 2.93 0.31
N THR A 61 2.94 2.59 -0.29
CA THR A 61 1.84 3.50 -0.61
C THR A 61 0.59 3.10 0.15
N GLY A 62 -0.29 4.05 0.41
CA GLY A 62 -1.59 3.80 1.04
C GLY A 62 -2.73 4.46 0.29
N ALA A 63 -3.88 3.80 0.24
CA ALA A 63 -5.10 4.35 -0.32
C ALA A 63 -6.34 3.76 0.38
N ASN A 64 -7.43 4.52 0.42
CA ASN A 64 -8.77 3.98 0.56
C ASN A 64 -9.32 3.69 -0.84
N VAL A 65 -9.96 2.54 -1.02
CA VAL A 65 -10.54 2.14 -2.30
C VAL A 65 -11.99 1.73 -2.07
N THR A 66 -12.90 2.38 -2.78
CA THR A 66 -14.34 2.11 -2.71
C THR A 66 -14.82 1.52 -4.02
N PHE A 67 -15.44 0.36 -3.95
CA PHE A 67 -16.03 -0.39 -5.05
C PHE A 67 -17.56 -0.25 -4.98
N ALA A 68 -18.18 0.17 -6.06
CA ALA A 68 -19.64 0.06 -6.22
C ALA A 68 -20.07 -1.42 -6.33
N PRO A 69 -21.34 -1.77 -6.10
CA PRO A 69 -21.83 -3.12 -6.31
C PRO A 69 -21.42 -3.67 -7.69
N GLY A 70 -20.87 -4.89 -7.74
CA GLY A 70 -20.37 -5.53 -8.96
C GLY A 70 -18.98 -5.06 -9.43
N ALA A 71 -18.43 -3.99 -8.86
CA ALA A 71 -17.11 -3.47 -9.22
C ALA A 71 -15.99 -4.35 -8.66
N ARG A 72 -14.92 -4.50 -9.43
CA ARG A 72 -13.78 -5.35 -9.09
C ARG A 72 -12.49 -4.93 -9.77
N SER A 73 -11.36 -5.30 -9.18
CA SER A 73 -10.05 -5.14 -9.82
C SER A 73 -9.84 -6.17 -10.95
N ALA A 74 -8.91 -5.91 -11.84
CA ALA A 74 -8.30 -6.95 -12.66
C ALA A 74 -7.48 -7.92 -11.78
N TRP A 75 -7.09 -9.06 -12.32
CA TRP A 75 -6.05 -9.90 -11.75
C TRP A 75 -4.75 -9.09 -11.64
N HIS A 76 -4.06 -9.20 -10.52
CA HIS A 76 -2.80 -8.48 -10.31
C HIS A 76 -1.92 -9.17 -9.27
N THR A 77 -0.66 -8.74 -9.20
CA THR A 77 0.30 -9.13 -8.17
C THR A 77 0.96 -7.90 -7.58
N HIS A 78 1.54 -8.06 -6.39
CA HIS A 78 2.36 -7.04 -5.73
C HIS A 78 3.77 -7.58 -5.53
N PRO A 79 4.84 -6.88 -6.01
CA PRO A 79 6.21 -7.39 -5.92
C PRO A 79 6.70 -7.54 -4.47
N ALA A 80 6.20 -6.72 -3.55
CA ALA A 80 6.57 -6.75 -2.11
C ALA A 80 5.37 -7.00 -1.19
N GLY A 81 4.24 -7.50 -1.74
CA GLY A 81 3.03 -7.81 -1.00
C GLY A 81 2.13 -6.62 -0.69
N GLN A 82 0.90 -6.94 -0.31
CA GLN A 82 -0.13 -5.96 0.02
C GLN A 82 -0.85 -6.36 1.30
N MET A 83 -1.12 -5.38 2.16
CA MET A 83 -2.07 -5.50 3.25
C MET A 83 -3.35 -4.75 2.91
N MET A 84 -4.49 -5.41 3.12
CA MET A 84 -5.81 -4.82 2.91
C MET A 84 -6.62 -4.95 4.20
N ILE A 85 -7.30 -3.87 4.59
CA ILE A 85 -8.19 -3.83 5.76
C ILE A 85 -9.56 -3.39 5.27
N VAL A 86 -10.55 -4.26 5.37
CA VAL A 86 -11.93 -3.90 4.96
C VAL A 86 -12.51 -2.93 5.97
N THR A 87 -13.04 -1.81 5.49
CA THR A 87 -13.56 -0.72 6.33
C THR A 87 -15.08 -0.62 6.28
N SER A 88 -15.71 -1.01 5.17
CA SER A 88 -17.18 -1.01 5.07
C SER A 88 -17.68 -1.96 3.97
N GLY A 89 -18.95 -2.33 4.05
CA GLY A 89 -19.63 -3.14 3.03
C GLY A 89 -19.24 -4.62 3.05
N THR A 90 -19.42 -5.29 1.92
CA THR A 90 -19.10 -6.71 1.74
C THR A 90 -18.47 -6.92 0.37
N GLY A 91 -17.36 -7.62 0.33
CA GLY A 91 -16.62 -7.89 -0.89
C GLY A 91 -16.11 -9.31 -0.99
N TRP A 92 -15.40 -9.55 -2.05
CA TRP A 92 -14.70 -10.80 -2.31
C TRP A 92 -13.21 -10.58 -2.56
N VAL A 93 -12.43 -11.58 -2.19
CA VAL A 93 -11.03 -11.75 -2.59
C VAL A 93 -10.84 -13.18 -3.10
N GLN A 94 -10.04 -13.33 -4.15
CA GLN A 94 -9.69 -14.65 -4.70
C GLN A 94 -8.25 -14.65 -5.18
N GLU A 95 -7.50 -15.67 -4.78
CA GLU A 95 -6.21 -16.02 -5.36
C GLU A 95 -6.39 -16.91 -6.57
N GLU A 96 -5.48 -16.86 -7.54
CA GLU A 96 -5.56 -17.72 -8.72
C GLU A 96 -5.55 -19.22 -8.33
N GLY A 97 -6.56 -19.96 -8.80
CA GLY A 97 -6.74 -21.37 -8.48
C GLY A 97 -7.31 -21.65 -7.08
N GLY A 98 -7.56 -20.61 -6.28
CA GLY A 98 -8.17 -20.72 -4.96
C GLY A 98 -9.66 -20.43 -4.95
N GLU A 99 -10.27 -20.63 -3.79
CA GLU A 99 -11.68 -20.33 -3.56
C GLU A 99 -11.90 -18.81 -3.43
N LYS A 100 -13.03 -18.34 -3.94
CA LYS A 100 -13.51 -16.97 -3.70
C LYS A 100 -14.00 -16.86 -2.26
N ARG A 101 -13.42 -15.95 -1.48
CA ARG A 101 -13.72 -15.74 -0.06
C ARG A 101 -14.42 -14.41 0.15
N GLU A 102 -15.50 -14.44 0.93
CA GLU A 102 -16.17 -13.23 1.38
C GLU A 102 -15.32 -12.51 2.42
N ILE A 103 -15.26 -11.17 2.31
CA ILE A 103 -14.55 -10.28 3.23
C ILE A 103 -15.48 -9.17 3.73
N LYS A 104 -15.36 -8.84 5.02
CA LYS A 104 -16.23 -7.94 5.78
C LYS A 104 -15.42 -6.93 6.61
N PRO A 105 -16.06 -5.85 7.10
CA PRO A 105 -15.39 -4.85 7.93
C PRO A 105 -14.66 -5.48 9.12
N GLY A 106 -13.38 -5.09 9.27
CA GLY A 106 -12.47 -5.62 10.28
C GLY A 106 -11.59 -6.77 9.79
N ASP A 107 -11.90 -7.40 8.66
CA ASP A 107 -11.02 -8.41 8.07
C ASP A 107 -9.72 -7.77 7.58
N VAL A 108 -8.62 -8.44 7.89
CA VAL A 108 -7.27 -8.08 7.45
C VAL A 108 -6.76 -9.17 6.52
N ILE A 109 -6.46 -8.80 5.28
CA ILE A 109 -5.99 -9.68 4.24
C ILE A 109 -4.53 -9.35 3.93
N TRP A 110 -3.62 -10.28 4.18
CA TRP A 110 -2.26 -10.20 3.73
C TRP A 110 -2.10 -11.02 2.45
N THR A 111 -1.75 -10.34 1.35
CA THR A 111 -1.37 -10.98 0.09
C THR A 111 0.15 -10.96 -0.04
N PRO A 112 0.83 -12.13 0.04
CA PRO A 112 2.29 -12.22 -0.09
C PRO A 112 2.82 -11.75 -1.45
N PRO A 113 4.13 -11.43 -1.54
CA PRO A 113 4.75 -11.07 -2.80
C PRO A 113 4.48 -12.09 -3.92
N GLY A 114 4.10 -11.59 -5.09
CA GLY A 114 3.89 -12.39 -6.30
C GLY A 114 2.60 -13.20 -6.36
N VAL A 115 1.80 -13.25 -5.30
CA VAL A 115 0.51 -13.94 -5.32
C VAL A 115 -0.46 -13.22 -6.24
N LYS A 116 -0.93 -13.92 -7.27
CA LYS A 116 -1.92 -13.41 -8.23
C LYS A 116 -3.31 -13.52 -7.62
N HIS A 117 -3.99 -12.37 -7.54
CA HIS A 117 -5.31 -12.26 -6.91
C HIS A 117 -6.14 -11.14 -7.54
N TRP A 118 -7.39 -11.09 -7.17
CA TRP A 118 -8.29 -9.97 -7.37
C TRP A 118 -9.16 -9.76 -6.14
N HIS A 119 -9.73 -8.58 -6.02
CA HIS A 119 -10.73 -8.24 -5.00
C HIS A 119 -11.72 -7.22 -5.55
N GLY A 120 -12.90 -7.14 -4.89
CA GLY A 120 -13.95 -6.22 -5.28
C GLY A 120 -15.19 -6.37 -4.41
N ALA A 121 -16.22 -5.59 -4.74
CA ALA A 121 -17.51 -5.62 -4.08
C ALA A 121 -18.30 -6.88 -4.47
N THR A 122 -19.29 -7.26 -3.66
CA THR A 122 -20.29 -8.27 -4.08
C THR A 122 -21.19 -7.70 -5.17
N ALA A 123 -22.02 -8.54 -5.79
CA ALA A 123 -22.91 -8.11 -6.85
C ALA A 123 -23.96 -7.07 -6.37
N THR A 124 -24.29 -7.07 -5.09
CA THR A 124 -25.39 -6.29 -4.52
C THR A 124 -24.94 -5.23 -3.50
N ASN A 125 -23.77 -5.41 -2.90
CA ASN A 125 -23.26 -4.52 -1.86
C ASN A 125 -21.97 -3.85 -2.32
N SER A 126 -21.80 -2.58 -2.00
CA SER A 126 -20.50 -1.91 -2.12
C SER A 126 -19.50 -2.47 -1.11
N MET A 127 -18.22 -2.24 -1.34
CA MET A 127 -17.15 -2.57 -0.40
C MET A 127 -16.12 -1.45 -0.42
N ALA A 128 -15.65 -1.05 0.76
CA ALA A 128 -14.48 -0.19 0.88
C ALA A 128 -13.42 -0.84 1.77
N HIS A 129 -12.17 -0.60 1.41
CA HIS A 129 -11.02 -1.06 2.19
C HIS A 129 -9.89 -0.05 2.14
N MET A 130 -9.05 -0.07 3.15
CA MET A 130 -7.73 0.56 3.13
C MET A 130 -6.72 -0.44 2.61
N VAL A 131 -5.81 0.00 1.74
CA VAL A 131 -4.67 -0.80 1.30
C VAL A 131 -3.36 -0.12 1.70
N ILE A 132 -2.39 -0.93 2.09
CA ILE A 132 -0.99 -0.57 2.23
C ILE A 132 -0.21 -1.52 1.33
N THR A 133 0.43 -0.95 0.31
CA THR A 133 1.14 -1.74 -0.70
C THR A 133 2.62 -1.39 -0.67
N ASN A 134 3.44 -2.38 -0.40
CA ASN A 134 4.88 -2.21 -0.35
C ASN A 134 5.47 -2.01 -1.75
N MET A 135 6.54 -1.21 -1.82
CA MET A 135 7.28 -0.93 -3.04
C MET A 135 8.50 -1.84 -3.15
N LEU A 136 8.81 -2.26 -4.37
CA LEU A 136 10.08 -2.90 -4.72
C LEU A 136 10.53 -2.32 -6.07
N ASP A 137 11.73 -1.78 -6.13
CA ASP A 137 12.34 -1.20 -7.34
C ASP A 137 11.44 -0.15 -8.04
N GLY A 138 10.69 0.62 -7.25
CA GLY A 138 9.78 1.65 -7.77
C GLY A 138 8.40 1.15 -8.22
N GLU A 139 8.14 -0.16 -8.11
CA GLU A 139 6.85 -0.77 -8.47
C GLU A 139 6.10 -1.26 -7.23
N ASN A 140 4.76 -1.15 -7.24
CA ASN A 140 3.91 -1.69 -6.17
C ASN A 140 2.83 -2.64 -6.69
N VAL A 141 2.56 -2.66 -7.98
CA VAL A 141 1.53 -3.52 -8.59
C VAL A 141 1.90 -3.89 -10.02
N LYS A 142 1.60 -5.15 -10.39
CA LYS A 142 1.67 -5.63 -11.77
C LYS A 142 0.28 -6.07 -12.21
N TRP A 143 -0.34 -5.27 -13.06
CA TRP A 143 -1.68 -5.53 -13.59
C TRP A 143 -1.68 -6.59 -14.66
N MET A 144 -2.75 -7.39 -14.70
CA MET A 144 -2.98 -8.49 -15.64
C MET A 144 -4.35 -8.39 -16.30
N LYS A 145 -4.87 -9.48 -16.85
CA LYS A 145 -6.18 -9.53 -17.49
C LYS A 145 -7.30 -9.22 -16.48
N LYS A 146 -8.38 -8.63 -16.97
CA LYS A 146 -9.58 -8.44 -16.17
C LYS A 146 -10.17 -9.78 -15.73
N VAL A 147 -10.80 -9.78 -14.57
CA VAL A 147 -11.65 -10.88 -14.11
C VAL A 147 -12.90 -10.92 -15.01
N SER A 148 -13.16 -12.03 -15.65
CA SER A 148 -14.37 -12.19 -16.47
C SER A 148 -15.63 -12.19 -15.62
N ASP A 149 -16.79 -11.98 -16.26
CA ASP A 149 -18.08 -12.05 -15.56
C ASP A 149 -18.39 -13.46 -15.03
N GLU A 150 -17.88 -14.49 -15.71
CA GLU A 150 -17.99 -15.88 -15.25
C GLU A 150 -17.16 -16.08 -13.99
N GLN A 151 -15.87 -15.73 -14.02
CA GLN A 151 -14.97 -15.84 -12.85
C GLN A 151 -15.49 -15.04 -11.65
N TYR A 152 -16.17 -13.92 -11.91
CA TYR A 152 -16.72 -13.11 -10.84
C TYR A 152 -17.98 -13.73 -10.22
N ARG A 153 -18.81 -14.42 -11.00
CA ARG A 153 -20.05 -15.05 -10.53
C ARG A 153 -19.83 -16.40 -9.85
N ASP A 154 -18.87 -17.19 -10.32
CA ASP A 154 -18.51 -18.51 -9.78
C ASP A 154 -17.70 -18.36 -8.46
#